data_5ddde99f33ffc1809ac4fff504986603
#
_entry.id   5ddde99f33ffc1809ac4fff504986603
#
_cell.length_a   1.000
_cell.length_b   1.000
_cell.length_c   1.000
_cell.angle_alpha   90.00
_cell.angle_beta   90.00
_cell.angle_gamma   90.00
#
_symmetry.space_group_name_H-M   'P 1'
#
loop_
_entity.id
_entity.type
_entity.pdbx_description
1 polymer ?
#
loop_
_entity_poly.entity_id
_entity_poly.type
_entity_poly.pdbx_seq_one_letter_code
_entity_poly.pdbx_strand_id
1 'polypeptide(L)'
;MKCTMNKENIDIIKAEDELIELYADEIPDLAWSTGPASYKYYMKRKSLFDDWVQRLWRVPGTIFSSDSAILSIKEGKLLGVAIAFNGGKYRERIRAGGPIWEEMLKAKEVTSEEIAGVTERAKLASWLNPVIHSNTFYVHALAVKPEARGQRIGYSMMEYLFKKAKELGYQEFQLDVLSDNPAVGFYRSLGLEVLAETRAPKPAEFGVPVEFRMGKVLY
;
A
#
# COMPACT_ATOMS: atom_id res chain seq x y z
N MET A 1 19.83 -15.19 -16.00
CA MET A 1 20.61 -14.00 -16.41
C MET A 1 20.92 -13.23 -15.12
N LYS A 2 22.16 -13.23 -14.62
CA LYS A 2 22.52 -12.53 -13.40
C LYS A 2 22.42 -11.02 -13.66
N CYS A 3 21.43 -10.36 -13.04
CA CYS A 3 21.33 -8.90 -13.05
C CYS A 3 22.51 -8.36 -12.25
N THR A 4 23.51 -7.79 -12.95
CA THR A 4 24.62 -7.05 -12.31
C THR A 4 24.05 -5.76 -11.77
N MET A 5 23.67 -5.71 -10.51
CA MET A 5 23.27 -4.48 -9.83
C MET A 5 24.44 -3.50 -9.81
N ASN A 6 24.20 -2.32 -10.37
CA ASN A 6 25.18 -1.24 -10.39
C ASN A 6 25.33 -0.66 -8.97
N LYS A 7 26.51 -0.75 -8.38
CA LYS A 7 26.74 -0.47 -6.94
C LYS A 7 26.50 0.99 -6.51
N GLU A 8 26.32 1.93 -7.43
CA GLU A 8 26.15 3.36 -7.10
C GLU A 8 24.72 3.88 -7.31
N ASN A 9 23.86 3.17 -8.02
CA ASN A 9 22.51 3.62 -8.35
C ASN A 9 21.44 2.94 -7.49
N ILE A 10 20.36 3.68 -7.23
CA ILE A 10 19.13 3.14 -6.65
C ILE A 10 18.35 2.51 -7.80
N ASP A 11 18.10 1.21 -7.71
CA ASP A 11 17.30 0.48 -8.68
C ASP A 11 15.83 0.50 -8.27
N ILE A 12 14.94 0.86 -9.21
CA ILE A 12 13.48 0.73 -9.03
C ILE A 12 13.02 -0.37 -9.96
N ILE A 13 12.64 -1.49 -9.38
CA ILE A 13 12.32 -2.72 -10.10
C ILE A 13 11.03 -3.35 -9.57
N LYS A 14 10.41 -4.20 -10.36
CA LYS A 14 9.29 -5.01 -9.90
C LYS A 14 9.71 -6.02 -8.85
N ALA A 15 8.80 -6.32 -7.93
CA ALA A 15 8.97 -7.43 -7.00
C ALA A 15 8.68 -8.74 -7.74
N GLU A 16 9.73 -9.41 -8.19
CA GLU A 16 9.63 -10.68 -8.94
C GLU A 16 10.57 -11.73 -8.34
N ASP A 17 10.21 -13.00 -8.51
CA ASP A 17 11.03 -14.17 -8.18
C ASP A 17 11.68 -14.14 -6.79
N GLU A 18 12.99 -14.24 -6.74
CA GLU A 18 13.77 -14.30 -5.50
C GLU A 18 13.58 -13.06 -4.60
N LEU A 19 13.25 -11.89 -5.17
CA LEU A 19 13.06 -10.67 -4.41
C LEU A 19 11.81 -10.70 -3.53
N ILE A 20 10.80 -11.50 -3.91
CA ILE A 20 9.57 -11.67 -3.13
C ILE A 20 9.91 -12.26 -1.76
N GLU A 21 10.68 -13.36 -1.75
CA GLU A 21 11.05 -14.01 -0.49
C GLU A 21 12.16 -13.26 0.25
N LEU A 22 13.11 -12.68 -0.49
CA LEU A 22 14.25 -11.96 0.10
C LEU A 22 13.82 -10.80 1.01
N TYR A 23 12.73 -10.09 0.63
CA TYR A 23 12.27 -8.90 1.35
C TYR A 23 10.94 -9.09 2.08
N ALA A 24 10.36 -10.29 2.07
CA ALA A 24 9.04 -10.56 2.65
C ALA A 24 8.89 -10.10 4.11
N ASP A 25 9.94 -10.25 4.91
CA ASP A 25 9.93 -9.90 6.34
C ASP A 25 9.95 -8.37 6.58
N GLU A 26 10.37 -7.58 5.58
CA GLU A 26 10.45 -6.13 5.70
C GLU A 26 9.18 -5.41 5.21
N ILE A 27 8.36 -6.10 4.41
CA ILE A 27 7.16 -5.53 3.81
C ILE A 27 6.10 -5.12 4.84
N PRO A 28 5.81 -5.91 5.90
CA PRO A 28 4.79 -5.53 6.89
C PRO A 28 5.08 -4.20 7.58
N ASP A 29 6.32 -3.93 7.96
CA ASP A 29 6.71 -2.67 8.60
C ASP A 29 6.57 -1.48 7.64
N LEU A 30 6.99 -1.65 6.39
CA LEU A 30 6.81 -0.63 5.37
C LEU A 30 5.33 -0.36 5.10
N ALA A 31 4.52 -1.40 4.94
CA ALA A 31 3.07 -1.28 4.76
C ALA A 31 2.42 -0.59 5.96
N TRP A 32 2.74 -1.00 7.18
CA TRP A 32 2.21 -0.38 8.40
C TRP A 32 2.51 1.13 8.45
N SER A 33 3.70 1.54 8.02
CA SER A 33 4.13 2.94 8.05
C SER A 33 3.29 3.86 7.16
N THR A 34 2.52 3.32 6.21
CA THR A 34 1.70 4.12 5.29
C THR A 34 0.41 4.65 5.93
N GLY A 35 -0.10 3.98 6.98
CA GLY A 35 -1.35 4.37 7.64
C GLY A 35 -1.53 3.76 9.03
N PRO A 36 -0.59 3.99 9.98
CA PRO A 36 -0.59 3.28 11.26
C PRO A 36 -1.87 3.49 12.09
N ALA A 37 -2.49 4.68 12.03
CA ALA A 37 -3.73 4.96 12.74
C ALA A 37 -4.89 4.07 12.21
N SER A 38 -5.03 3.97 10.90
CA SER A 38 -6.04 3.13 10.26
C SER A 38 -5.79 1.65 10.54
N TYR A 39 -4.57 1.17 10.36
CA TYR A 39 -4.26 -0.24 10.60
C TYR A 39 -4.42 -0.65 12.06
N LYS A 40 -4.04 0.23 13.00
CA LYS A 40 -4.29 0.02 14.43
C LYS A 40 -5.80 -0.05 14.74
N TYR A 41 -6.60 0.77 14.08
CA TYR A 41 -8.05 0.70 14.21
C TYR A 41 -8.59 -0.64 13.70
N TYR A 42 -8.18 -1.10 12.51
CA TYR A 42 -8.65 -2.35 11.92
C TYR A 42 -8.21 -3.57 12.72
N MET A 43 -6.91 -3.70 12.97
CA MET A 43 -6.29 -4.94 13.44
C MET A 43 -6.14 -5.04 14.96
N LYS A 44 -6.18 -3.92 15.69
CA LYS A 44 -5.96 -3.80 17.14
C LYS A 44 -4.53 -4.15 17.58
N ARG A 45 -3.91 -5.21 17.03
CA ARG A 45 -2.52 -5.58 17.30
C ARG A 45 -1.69 -5.58 16.01
N LYS A 46 -0.49 -5.03 16.10
CA LYS A 46 0.42 -4.95 14.95
C LYS A 46 0.83 -6.32 14.43
N SER A 47 1.07 -7.28 15.32
CA SER A 47 1.44 -8.66 14.93
C SER A 47 0.40 -9.31 14.01
N LEU A 48 -0.91 -9.08 14.23
CA LEU A 48 -1.95 -9.58 13.34
C LEU A 48 -1.85 -8.97 11.94
N PHE A 49 -1.55 -7.68 11.86
CA PHE A 49 -1.33 -7.01 10.57
C PHE A 49 -0.09 -7.56 9.88
N ASP A 50 1.01 -7.74 10.61
CA ASP A 50 2.27 -8.23 10.07
C ASP A 50 2.11 -9.64 9.47
N ASP A 51 1.52 -10.56 10.23
CA ASP A 51 1.26 -11.94 9.80
C ASP A 51 0.35 -11.98 8.56
N TRP A 52 -0.68 -11.12 8.54
CA TRP A 52 -1.62 -11.01 7.43
C TRP A 52 -0.96 -10.45 6.17
N VAL A 53 -0.23 -9.33 6.28
CA VAL A 53 0.45 -8.69 5.13
C VAL A 53 1.53 -9.59 4.57
N GLN A 54 2.30 -10.29 5.41
CA GLN A 54 3.34 -11.21 4.96
C GLN A 54 2.78 -12.35 4.10
N ARG A 55 1.57 -12.83 4.42
CA ARG A 55 0.86 -13.83 3.61
C ARG A 55 0.29 -13.24 2.32
N LEU A 56 -0.36 -12.06 2.42
CA LEU A 56 -0.89 -11.36 1.25
C LEU A 56 0.20 -11.06 0.22
N TRP A 57 1.41 -10.72 0.68
CA TRP A 57 2.55 -10.42 -0.18
C TRP A 57 2.87 -11.55 -1.16
N ARG A 58 2.72 -12.80 -0.74
CA ARG A 58 3.01 -13.99 -1.52
C ARG A 58 1.85 -14.45 -2.42
N VAL A 59 0.65 -13.93 -2.19
CA VAL A 59 -0.56 -14.37 -2.92
C VAL A 59 -0.93 -13.35 -3.99
N PRO A 60 -0.79 -13.70 -5.29
CA PRO A 60 -1.14 -12.81 -6.39
C PRO A 60 -2.59 -12.32 -6.32
N GLY A 61 -2.79 -11.07 -6.73
CA GLY A 61 -4.12 -10.48 -6.79
C GLY A 61 -4.68 -9.98 -5.46
N THR A 62 -3.95 -10.10 -4.36
CA THR A 62 -4.35 -9.51 -3.06
C THR A 62 -3.99 -8.04 -2.95
N ILE A 63 -4.50 -7.37 -1.90
CA ILE A 63 -4.33 -5.92 -1.72
C ILE A 63 -2.87 -5.51 -1.45
N PHE A 64 -2.07 -6.37 -0.83
CA PHE A 64 -0.64 -6.18 -0.56
C PHE A 64 0.26 -7.11 -1.38
N SER A 65 -0.24 -7.64 -2.50
CA SER A 65 0.49 -8.59 -3.31
C SER A 65 1.73 -8.00 -3.98
N SER A 66 2.80 -8.80 -4.02
CA SER A 66 4.04 -8.52 -4.75
C SER A 66 3.84 -8.34 -6.26
N ASP A 67 2.79 -8.94 -6.85
CA ASP A 67 2.48 -8.85 -8.29
C ASP A 67 2.24 -7.42 -8.79
N SER A 68 1.89 -6.53 -7.89
CA SER A 68 1.62 -5.10 -8.15
C SER A 68 2.62 -4.18 -7.46
N ALA A 69 3.72 -4.72 -6.96
CA ALA A 69 4.72 -3.97 -6.24
C ALA A 69 5.93 -3.59 -7.09
N ILE A 70 6.50 -2.44 -6.77
CA ILE A 70 7.86 -2.04 -7.16
C ILE A 70 8.68 -1.84 -5.89
N LEU A 71 9.95 -2.20 -5.97
CA LEU A 71 10.93 -2.10 -4.90
C LEU A 71 11.99 -1.07 -5.28
N SER A 72 12.40 -0.26 -4.31
CA SER A 72 13.60 0.55 -4.42
C SER A 72 14.72 -0.14 -3.67
N ILE A 73 15.79 -0.50 -4.39
CA ILE A 73 16.91 -1.29 -3.85
C ILE A 73 18.22 -0.58 -4.11
N LYS A 74 19.12 -0.59 -3.14
CA LYS A 74 20.50 -0.15 -3.29
C LYS A 74 21.45 -1.13 -2.60
N GLU A 75 22.47 -1.60 -3.32
CA GLU A 75 23.46 -2.55 -2.78
C GLU A 75 22.82 -3.78 -2.11
N GLY A 76 21.75 -4.31 -2.71
CA GLY A 76 21.01 -5.45 -2.17
C GLY A 76 20.15 -5.16 -0.94
N LYS A 77 19.99 -3.89 -0.54
CA LYS A 77 19.14 -3.48 0.59
C LYS A 77 17.85 -2.86 0.09
N LEU A 78 16.73 -3.30 0.63
CA LEU A 78 15.43 -2.68 0.38
C LEU A 78 15.40 -1.29 1.03
N LEU A 79 15.07 -0.27 0.25
CA LEU A 79 14.93 1.11 0.71
C LEU A 79 13.48 1.58 0.75
N GLY A 80 12.61 0.98 -0.07
CA GLY A 80 11.20 1.33 -0.13
C GLY A 80 10.39 0.39 -0.99
N VAL A 81 9.09 0.45 -0.84
CA VAL A 81 8.10 -0.31 -1.60
C VAL A 81 6.96 0.59 -2.04
N ALA A 82 6.44 0.38 -3.24
CA ALA A 82 5.14 0.90 -3.63
C ALA A 82 4.29 -0.21 -4.23
N ILE A 83 3.00 -0.21 -3.91
CA ILE A 83 2.00 -1.15 -4.42
C ILE A 83 0.98 -0.33 -5.19
N ALA A 84 0.83 -0.63 -6.50
CA ALA A 84 -0.05 0.13 -7.37
C ALA A 84 -0.70 -0.77 -8.42
N PHE A 85 -1.99 -0.55 -8.67
CA PHE A 85 -2.79 -1.40 -9.55
C PHE A 85 -3.97 -0.62 -10.16
N ASN A 86 -4.73 -1.27 -11.03
CA ASN A 86 -5.99 -0.74 -11.55
C ASN A 86 -6.99 -0.48 -10.41
N GLY A 87 -7.44 0.77 -10.25
CA GLY A 87 -8.32 1.19 -9.16
C GLY A 87 -9.64 0.41 -9.09
N GLY A 88 -10.20 0.05 -10.25
CA GLY A 88 -11.42 -0.78 -10.31
C GLY A 88 -11.26 -2.17 -9.69
N LYS A 89 -10.02 -2.65 -9.52
CA LYS A 89 -9.70 -3.93 -8.88
C LYS A 89 -9.58 -3.86 -7.35
N TYR A 90 -9.66 -2.68 -6.75
CA TYR A 90 -9.46 -2.49 -5.31
C TYR A 90 -10.27 -3.46 -4.44
N ARG A 91 -11.59 -3.53 -4.66
CA ARG A 91 -12.47 -4.41 -3.86
C ARG A 91 -12.26 -5.90 -4.15
N GLU A 92 -11.88 -6.25 -5.37
CA GLU A 92 -11.54 -7.62 -5.75
C GLU A 92 -10.27 -8.05 -5.00
N ARG A 93 -9.24 -7.21 -4.95
CA ARG A 93 -7.98 -7.47 -4.24
C ARG A 93 -8.16 -7.62 -2.73
N ILE A 94 -9.05 -6.85 -2.10
CA ILE A 94 -9.40 -7.05 -0.70
C ILE A 94 -10.04 -8.43 -0.49
N ARG A 95 -11.02 -8.81 -1.33
CA ARG A 95 -11.73 -10.10 -1.22
C ARG A 95 -10.81 -11.29 -1.46
N ALA A 96 -9.80 -11.15 -2.33
CA ALA A 96 -8.81 -12.20 -2.60
C ALA A 96 -7.99 -12.58 -1.35
N GLY A 97 -7.92 -11.72 -0.34
CA GLY A 97 -7.31 -12.04 0.96
C GLY A 97 -8.19 -12.89 1.90
N GLY A 98 -9.45 -13.16 1.52
CA GLY A 98 -10.38 -13.95 2.35
C GLY A 98 -9.84 -15.33 2.76
N PRO A 99 -9.34 -16.17 1.84
CA PRO A 99 -8.79 -17.50 2.16
C PRO A 99 -7.63 -17.45 3.17
N ILE A 100 -6.87 -16.37 3.22
CA ILE A 100 -5.76 -16.21 4.16
C ILE A 100 -6.26 -16.18 5.61
N TRP A 101 -7.41 -15.53 5.86
CA TRP A 101 -8.04 -15.57 7.19
C TRP A 101 -8.42 -16.99 7.63
N GLU A 102 -8.89 -17.82 6.69
CA GLU A 102 -9.23 -19.22 6.96
C GLU A 102 -7.98 -20.05 7.27
N GLU A 103 -6.88 -19.80 6.57
CA GLU A 103 -5.58 -20.45 6.84
C GLU A 103 -5.06 -20.08 8.23
N MET A 104 -5.06 -18.78 8.56
CA MET A 104 -4.62 -18.28 9.88
C MET A 104 -5.49 -18.83 11.02
N LEU A 105 -6.81 -18.96 10.79
CA LEU A 105 -7.73 -19.55 11.76
C LEU A 105 -7.42 -21.06 11.99
N LYS A 106 -7.18 -21.81 10.91
CA LYS A 106 -6.78 -23.24 10.98
C LYS A 106 -5.46 -23.41 11.72
N ALA A 107 -4.51 -22.48 11.49
CA ALA A 107 -3.21 -22.47 12.16
C ALA A 107 -3.28 -21.97 13.64
N LYS A 108 -4.46 -21.52 14.11
CA LYS A 108 -4.69 -20.93 15.45
C LYS A 108 -3.89 -19.66 15.71
N GLU A 109 -3.55 -18.92 14.69
CA GLU A 109 -2.84 -17.64 14.74
C GLU A 109 -3.81 -16.46 14.95
N VAL A 110 -5.09 -16.69 14.63
CA VAL A 110 -6.18 -15.74 14.82
C VAL A 110 -7.42 -16.49 15.34
N THR A 111 -8.29 -15.79 16.07
CA THR A 111 -9.57 -16.34 16.50
C THR A 111 -10.72 -15.88 15.59
N SER A 112 -11.85 -16.60 15.66
CA SER A 112 -13.07 -16.20 14.92
C SER A 112 -13.57 -14.83 15.37
N GLU A 113 -13.42 -14.49 16.65
CA GLU A 113 -13.81 -13.21 17.23
C GLU A 113 -12.91 -12.07 16.69
N GLU A 114 -11.61 -12.31 16.55
CA GLU A 114 -10.69 -11.33 15.95
C GLU A 114 -11.07 -11.05 14.49
N ILE A 115 -11.34 -12.09 13.69
CA ILE A 115 -11.77 -11.95 12.29
C ILE A 115 -13.10 -11.19 12.18
N ALA A 116 -14.08 -11.57 13.02
CA ALA A 116 -15.37 -10.86 13.07
C ALA A 116 -15.18 -9.39 13.44
N GLY A 117 -14.32 -9.12 14.41
CA GLY A 117 -13.99 -7.76 14.82
C GLY A 117 -13.30 -6.93 13.73
N VAL A 118 -12.36 -7.50 12.98
CA VAL A 118 -11.74 -6.84 11.82
C VAL A 118 -12.80 -6.53 10.77
N THR A 119 -13.66 -7.50 10.46
CA THR A 119 -14.73 -7.35 9.47
C THR A 119 -15.71 -6.24 9.84
N GLU A 120 -16.13 -6.18 11.11
CA GLU A 120 -17.03 -5.14 11.59
C GLU A 120 -16.39 -3.75 11.54
N ARG A 121 -15.14 -3.63 11.98
CA ARG A 121 -14.41 -2.35 11.89
C ARG A 121 -14.23 -1.90 10.44
N ALA A 122 -13.97 -2.83 9.51
CA ALA A 122 -13.88 -2.52 8.09
C ALA A 122 -15.20 -1.99 7.52
N LYS A 123 -16.35 -2.55 7.92
CA LYS A 123 -17.67 -2.03 7.54
C LYS A 123 -17.90 -0.61 8.07
N LEU A 124 -17.57 -0.37 9.35
CA LEU A 124 -17.71 0.94 9.97
C LEU A 124 -16.76 2.01 9.38
N ALA A 125 -15.68 1.58 8.75
CA ALA A 125 -14.70 2.44 8.09
C ALA A 125 -14.93 2.55 6.56
N SER A 126 -15.96 1.96 6.00
CA SER A 126 -16.17 1.86 4.56
C SER A 126 -16.28 3.22 3.84
N TRP A 127 -16.55 4.30 4.55
CA TRP A 127 -16.59 5.65 4.01
C TRP A 127 -15.20 6.23 3.69
N LEU A 128 -14.13 5.70 4.29
CA LEU A 128 -12.75 6.16 4.05
C LEU A 128 -12.26 5.80 2.64
N ASN A 129 -12.82 4.76 2.03
CA ASN A 129 -12.38 4.27 0.73
C ASN A 129 -13.50 4.41 -0.32
N PRO A 130 -13.70 5.60 -0.91
CA PRO A 130 -14.66 5.78 -1.99
C PRO A 130 -14.30 4.91 -3.21
N VAL A 131 -15.28 4.66 -4.06
CA VAL A 131 -15.10 3.86 -5.27
C VAL A 131 -14.02 4.46 -6.15
N ILE A 132 -13.14 3.60 -6.66
CA ILE A 132 -12.07 3.96 -7.59
C ILE A 132 -12.43 3.41 -8.97
N HIS A 133 -12.34 4.25 -9.99
CA HIS A 133 -12.69 3.87 -11.35
C HIS A 133 -11.59 3.04 -12.03
N SER A 134 -11.98 2.27 -13.05
CA SER A 134 -11.06 1.38 -13.79
C SER A 134 -10.07 2.12 -14.70
N ASN A 135 -10.34 3.41 -15.02
CA ASN A 135 -9.40 4.27 -15.75
C ASN A 135 -8.34 4.92 -14.85
N THR A 136 -8.36 4.59 -13.56
CA THR A 136 -7.45 5.14 -12.54
C THR A 136 -6.32 4.16 -12.25
N PHE A 137 -5.06 4.63 -12.31
CA PHE A 137 -3.93 3.96 -11.70
C PHE A 137 -3.86 4.35 -10.23
N TYR A 138 -4.10 3.38 -9.36
CA TYR A 138 -4.22 3.62 -7.92
C TYR A 138 -3.01 3.14 -7.16
N VAL A 139 -2.39 4.01 -6.37
CA VAL A 139 -1.30 3.67 -5.44
C VAL A 139 -1.91 3.37 -4.09
N HIS A 140 -1.86 2.11 -3.70
CA HIS A 140 -2.38 1.62 -2.42
C HIS A 140 -1.40 1.88 -1.27
N ALA A 141 -0.11 1.73 -1.53
CA ALA A 141 0.95 1.96 -0.54
C ALA A 141 2.19 2.56 -1.21
N LEU A 142 2.84 3.50 -0.55
CA LEU A 142 4.16 4.02 -0.87
C LEU A 142 4.91 4.27 0.43
N ALA A 143 5.97 3.52 0.66
CA ALA A 143 6.79 3.63 1.86
C ALA A 143 8.27 3.68 1.51
N VAL A 144 9.00 4.55 2.20
CA VAL A 144 10.47 4.62 2.17
C VAL A 144 10.97 4.47 3.60
N LYS A 145 11.95 3.59 3.81
CA LYS A 145 12.55 3.37 5.13
C LYS A 145 13.03 4.68 5.74
N PRO A 146 12.88 4.89 7.05
CA PRO A 146 13.26 6.15 7.71
C PRO A 146 14.69 6.59 7.42
N GLU A 147 15.65 5.67 7.46
CA GLU A 147 17.07 5.91 7.20
C GLU A 147 17.41 6.25 5.74
N ALA A 148 16.48 5.96 4.83
CA ALA A 148 16.63 6.23 3.39
C ALA A 148 15.86 7.50 2.95
N ARG A 149 15.14 8.17 3.85
CA ARG A 149 14.42 9.40 3.54
C ARG A 149 15.39 10.55 3.24
N GLY A 150 14.90 11.57 2.53
CA GLY A 150 15.74 12.69 2.09
C GLY A 150 16.61 12.42 0.87
N GLN A 151 16.71 11.18 0.41
CA GLN A 151 17.49 10.76 -0.78
C GLN A 151 16.66 10.74 -2.08
N ARG A 152 15.52 11.41 -2.13
CA ARG A 152 14.60 11.49 -3.27
C ARG A 152 14.03 10.15 -3.76
N ILE A 153 14.14 9.07 -2.98
CA ILE A 153 13.65 7.73 -3.34
C ILE A 153 12.15 7.75 -3.64
N GLY A 154 11.35 8.32 -2.75
CA GLY A 154 9.90 8.45 -2.97
C GLY A 154 9.57 9.20 -4.26
N TYR A 155 10.34 10.24 -4.59
CA TYR A 155 10.20 10.97 -5.85
C TYR A 155 10.46 10.06 -7.05
N SER A 156 11.58 9.35 -7.07
CA SER A 156 11.94 8.45 -8.18
C SER A 156 10.93 7.30 -8.34
N MET A 157 10.40 6.76 -7.22
CA MET A 157 9.34 5.75 -7.27
C MET A 157 8.05 6.31 -7.88
N MET A 158 7.64 7.53 -7.51
CA MET A 158 6.44 8.17 -8.06
C MET A 158 6.61 8.48 -9.56
N GLU A 159 7.78 8.97 -9.98
CA GLU A 159 8.09 9.19 -11.41
C GLU A 159 7.98 7.89 -12.22
N TYR A 160 8.53 6.79 -11.68
CA TYR A 160 8.38 5.47 -12.28
C TYR A 160 6.89 5.08 -12.42
N LEU A 161 6.09 5.27 -11.36
CA LEU A 161 4.67 4.94 -11.36
C LEU A 161 3.87 5.83 -12.33
N PHE A 162 4.17 7.12 -12.43
CA PHE A 162 3.53 8.01 -13.41
C PHE A 162 3.82 7.58 -14.83
N LYS A 163 5.09 7.27 -15.13
CA LYS A 163 5.49 6.75 -16.43
C LYS A 163 4.75 5.46 -16.76
N LYS A 164 4.74 4.51 -15.83
CA LYS A 164 4.05 3.23 -15.99
C LYS A 164 2.54 3.41 -16.20
N ALA A 165 1.89 4.29 -15.45
CA ALA A 165 0.46 4.57 -15.59
C ALA A 165 0.15 5.10 -17.01
N LYS A 166 0.95 6.01 -17.54
CA LYS A 166 0.81 6.53 -18.90
C LYS A 166 1.03 5.43 -19.97
N GLU A 167 2.07 4.64 -19.82
CA GLU A 167 2.36 3.51 -20.73
C GLU A 167 1.23 2.48 -20.78
N LEU A 168 0.53 2.29 -19.66
CA LEU A 168 -0.63 1.41 -19.57
C LEU A 168 -1.96 2.08 -20.01
N GLY A 169 -1.94 3.34 -20.41
CA GLY A 169 -3.11 4.08 -20.92
C GLY A 169 -4.08 4.57 -19.85
N TYR A 170 -3.67 4.66 -18.59
CA TYR A 170 -4.52 5.24 -17.55
C TYR A 170 -4.65 6.75 -17.73
N GLN A 171 -5.86 7.26 -17.48
CA GLN A 171 -6.17 8.69 -17.58
C GLN A 171 -6.00 9.42 -16.26
N GLU A 172 -6.07 8.71 -15.15
CA GLU A 172 -6.02 9.26 -13.81
C GLU A 172 -5.03 8.50 -12.94
N PHE A 173 -4.40 9.22 -12.02
CA PHE A 173 -3.53 8.70 -10.99
C PHE A 173 -4.06 9.15 -9.63
N GLN A 174 -4.33 8.20 -8.73
CA GLN A 174 -4.90 8.50 -7.42
C GLN A 174 -4.24 7.68 -6.31
N LEU A 175 -4.35 8.22 -5.09
CA LEU A 175 -3.98 7.54 -3.84
C LEU A 175 -4.85 8.06 -2.70
N ASP A 176 -4.87 7.33 -1.58
CA ASP A 176 -5.45 7.80 -0.33
C ASP A 176 -4.34 8.05 0.71
N VAL A 177 -4.51 9.10 1.50
CA VAL A 177 -3.56 9.48 2.55
C VAL A 177 -4.27 10.16 3.71
N LEU A 178 -3.87 9.87 4.94
CA LEU A 178 -4.40 10.56 6.11
C LEU A 178 -3.97 12.03 6.10
N SER A 179 -4.87 12.94 6.47
CA SER A 179 -4.68 14.39 6.36
C SER A 179 -3.53 14.94 7.21
N ASP A 180 -3.16 14.24 8.27
CA ASP A 180 -2.04 14.58 9.16
C ASP A 180 -0.70 13.94 8.73
N ASN A 181 -0.70 13.14 7.65
CA ASN A 181 0.50 12.52 7.15
C ASN A 181 1.42 13.55 6.46
N PRO A 182 2.71 13.64 6.86
CA PRO A 182 3.67 14.54 6.20
C PRO A 182 3.78 14.37 4.69
N ALA A 183 3.43 13.19 4.15
CA ALA A 183 3.44 12.90 2.73
C ALA A 183 2.42 13.73 1.92
N VAL A 184 1.42 14.34 2.53
CA VAL A 184 0.46 15.23 1.84
C VAL A 184 1.20 16.37 1.10
N GLY A 185 2.16 17.02 1.77
CA GLY A 185 3.00 18.05 1.14
C GLY A 185 3.84 17.51 -0.02
N PHE A 186 4.39 16.33 0.14
CA PHE A 186 5.13 15.64 -0.91
C PHE A 186 4.26 15.34 -2.14
N TYR A 187 3.05 14.81 -1.96
CA TYR A 187 2.14 14.55 -3.08
C TYR A 187 1.69 15.82 -3.79
N ARG A 188 1.44 16.90 -3.05
CA ARG A 188 1.16 18.21 -3.64
C ARG A 188 2.32 18.72 -4.50
N SER A 189 3.56 18.55 -4.06
CA SER A 189 4.75 18.94 -4.84
C SER A 189 4.91 18.15 -6.15
N LEU A 190 4.25 16.99 -6.27
CA LEU A 190 4.17 16.17 -7.49
C LEU A 190 2.95 16.50 -8.37
N GLY A 191 2.17 17.53 -7.99
CA GLY A 191 1.01 17.98 -8.73
C GLY A 191 -0.27 17.16 -8.47
N LEU A 192 -0.33 16.40 -7.36
CA LEU A 192 -1.59 15.80 -6.93
C LEU A 192 -2.40 16.82 -6.12
N GLU A 193 -3.70 16.85 -6.40
CA GLU A 193 -4.67 17.68 -5.70
C GLU A 193 -5.58 16.83 -4.82
N VAL A 194 -6.19 17.42 -3.80
CA VAL A 194 -7.21 16.78 -2.99
C VAL A 194 -8.51 16.73 -3.80
N LEU A 195 -8.95 15.54 -4.15
CA LEU A 195 -10.18 15.30 -4.92
C LEU A 195 -11.39 15.09 -4.01
N ALA A 196 -11.16 14.49 -2.83
CA ALA A 196 -12.19 14.24 -1.83
C ALA A 196 -11.58 14.18 -0.44
N GLU A 197 -12.37 14.59 0.55
CA GLU A 197 -12.09 14.42 1.97
C GLU A 197 -13.13 13.47 2.55
N THR A 198 -12.68 12.43 3.22
CA THR A 198 -13.56 11.42 3.79
C THR A 198 -13.33 11.26 5.28
N ARG A 199 -14.40 11.10 6.03
CA ARG A 199 -14.36 10.87 7.48
C ARG A 199 -15.37 9.80 7.86
N ALA A 200 -14.90 8.70 8.37
CA ALA A 200 -15.78 7.70 8.95
C ALA A 200 -16.00 7.99 10.44
N PRO A 201 -17.25 8.09 10.91
CA PRO A 201 -17.54 8.50 12.28
C PRO A 201 -16.88 7.60 13.31
N LYS A 202 -16.98 6.27 13.14
CA LYS A 202 -16.46 5.32 14.12
C LYS A 202 -14.93 5.29 14.19
N PRO A 203 -14.16 5.20 13.08
CA PRO A 203 -12.71 5.39 13.10
C PRO A 203 -12.27 6.70 13.74
N ALA A 204 -12.99 7.80 13.51
CA ALA A 204 -12.65 9.11 14.07
C ALA A 204 -12.72 9.14 15.61
N GLU A 205 -13.64 8.40 16.24
CA GLU A 205 -13.70 8.23 17.71
C GLU A 205 -12.41 7.55 18.26
N PHE A 206 -11.71 6.80 17.43
CA PHE A 206 -10.44 6.13 17.75
C PHE A 206 -9.21 6.88 17.25
N GLY A 207 -9.37 8.14 16.88
CA GLY A 207 -8.26 9.01 16.48
C GLY A 207 -7.77 8.81 15.04
N VAL A 208 -8.54 8.14 14.17
CA VAL A 208 -8.23 8.09 12.73
C VAL A 208 -8.59 9.44 12.12
N PRO A 209 -7.62 10.16 11.52
CA PRO A 209 -7.86 11.45 10.90
C PRO A 209 -8.78 11.38 9.68
N VAL A 210 -9.11 12.56 9.13
CA VAL A 210 -9.70 12.67 7.80
C VAL A 210 -8.74 12.03 6.79
N GLU A 211 -9.27 11.32 5.81
CA GLU A 211 -8.52 10.76 4.70
C GLU A 211 -8.74 11.61 3.44
N PHE A 212 -7.66 11.96 2.77
CA PHE A 212 -7.67 12.63 1.49
C PHE A 212 -7.53 11.61 0.36
N ARG A 213 -8.49 11.58 -0.56
CA ARG A 213 -8.25 11.08 -1.89
C ARG A 213 -7.48 12.16 -2.66
N MET A 214 -6.23 11.87 -3.02
CA MET A 214 -5.44 12.77 -3.85
C MET A 214 -5.21 12.18 -5.23
N GLY A 215 -5.16 13.04 -6.26
CA GLY A 215 -4.96 12.57 -7.62
C GLY A 215 -4.63 13.67 -8.60
N LYS A 216 -4.32 13.25 -9.82
CA LYS A 216 -4.16 14.10 -10.98
C LYS A 216 -4.52 13.38 -12.27
N VAL A 217 -4.87 14.16 -13.30
CA VAL A 217 -5.04 13.66 -14.68
C VAL A 217 -3.65 13.43 -15.30
N LEU A 218 -3.54 12.36 -16.07
CA LEU A 218 -2.33 11.99 -16.81
C LEU A 218 -2.52 12.38 -18.29
N TYR A 219 -1.81 13.39 -18.75
CA TYR A 219 -1.77 13.81 -20.14
C TYR A 219 -0.63 13.16 -20.91
#